data_bbd75a9000a12296043bd8ba6ff2b509
#
_entry.id   bbd75a9000a12296043bd8ba6ff2b509
#
_cell.length_a   1.000
_cell.length_b   1.000
_cell.length_c   1.000
_cell.angle_alpha   90.00
_cell.angle_beta   90.00
_cell.angle_gamma   90.00
#
_symmetry.space_group_name_H-M   'P 1'
#
loop_
_entity.id
_entity.type
_entity.pdbx_description
1 polymer ?
#
loop_
_entity_poly.entity_id
_entity_poly.type
_entity_poly.pdbx_seq_one_letter_code
_entity_poly.pdbx_strand_id
1 'polypeptide(L)'
;MKRSDDVDGKRRSDEYGYHHHMHMKTPADAETAMLQTGALRAGDALVYFSREVLALLSQYVAIGLMLGAFPNLVYPVFTIYFRMSGAQTHGITALTVIGWNLKVFFGILSDCFPILGYRRKSWMVIGWTCCCACLIYLFTYEPGEPYIVDRKYLRLPYSNLTATEKAAVLNEAAPDRGFAIALMCGVAVIAYVVADVAADALFVEMAQREPECVRGRLQSLVYIARYIATVVSQAIIGLCLNSEDFGGTFTWAMPLNYFFLVLAVPCALMVPTTVLFIHEVPKVAGVHFGQYMREFWQLVQNRAMWQYMIFRFAFNFLSSGVVTTAAPFLQYHWAKVSNMNSQLFSIVGNLIFAAGLAYTGTRGTAWNWRTVIVVTNVTINVVDAVANFCTIYDVVRNQYFFLALTQLVENVPSSVQFLVNSFVIVELAEIGNEGITYALLSTMNNLPVAFGPLIGNIVSSQFRVTQNDIITDTAFVRNQVAYTYGIYYFAAFLACFTVYLLPSQKNQVYRLKVYGGKQPLVAAVVLILSFLCLIYSITAALLSLFPGTQCLVIAGGAGCSKKP
;
A
#
# COMPACT_ATOMS: atom_id res chain seq x y z
N MET A 1 -17.11 -56.27 40.24
CA MET A 1 -17.94 -55.49 41.18
C MET A 1 -17.19 -54.22 41.53
N LYS A 2 -17.74 -53.00 41.15
CA LYS A 2 -17.32 -51.64 41.57
C LYS A 2 -15.86 -51.25 41.29
N ARG A 3 -15.47 -50.22 40.65
CA ARG A 3 -15.99 -48.91 40.20
C ARG A 3 -14.91 -48.30 39.30
N SER A 4 -15.19 -47.99 38.11
CA SER A 4 -14.34 -47.20 37.24
C SER A 4 -15.25 -46.24 36.48
N ASP A 5 -15.53 -45.07 37.03
CA ASP A 5 -16.11 -43.95 36.34
C ASP A 5 -15.79 -42.73 37.21
N ASP A 6 -14.75 -41.99 36.85
CA ASP A 6 -14.51 -40.58 37.22
C ASP A 6 -13.07 -40.14 36.87
N VAL A 7 -12.71 -40.11 35.59
CA VAL A 7 -11.42 -39.50 35.14
C VAL A 7 -11.59 -38.58 33.94
N ASP A 8 -12.77 -38.47 33.32
CA ASP A 8 -12.92 -37.70 32.05
C ASP A 8 -13.47 -36.27 32.19
N GLY A 9 -13.69 -35.77 33.43
CA GLY A 9 -14.25 -34.43 33.70
C GLY A 9 -13.25 -33.30 33.94
N LYS A 10 -11.94 -33.57 34.05
CA LYS A 10 -10.96 -32.56 34.51
C LYS A 10 -9.90 -32.13 33.47
N ARG A 11 -10.01 -32.58 32.23
CA ARG A 11 -9.03 -32.22 31.16
C ARG A 11 -9.44 -31.09 30.24
N ARG A 12 -10.52 -30.36 30.48
CA ARG A 12 -11.00 -29.27 29.61
C ARG A 12 -10.97 -27.86 30.20
N SER A 13 -10.52 -27.67 31.44
CA SER A 13 -10.47 -26.34 32.08
C SER A 13 -9.08 -25.72 32.21
N ASP A 14 -7.98 -26.42 31.85
CA ASP A 14 -6.62 -25.93 32.10
C ASP A 14 -5.91 -25.39 30.85
N GLU A 15 -6.62 -25.20 29.73
CA GLU A 15 -6.00 -24.79 28.45
C GLU A 15 -5.95 -23.25 28.22
N TYR A 16 -6.33 -22.45 29.22
CA TYR A 16 -6.33 -20.97 29.15
C TYR A 16 -5.56 -20.25 30.26
N GLY A 17 -4.53 -20.86 30.79
CA GLY A 17 -3.78 -20.32 31.92
C GLY A 17 -2.26 -20.32 31.78
N TYR A 18 -1.69 -19.94 30.59
CA TYR A 18 -0.24 -19.76 30.47
C TYR A 18 0.13 -18.28 30.29
N HIS A 19 -0.01 -17.50 31.38
CA HIS A 19 0.78 -16.28 31.57
C HIS A 19 1.87 -16.54 32.61
N HIS A 20 2.81 -17.42 32.30
CA HIS A 20 4.09 -17.43 32.99
C HIS A 20 5.03 -16.47 32.27
N HIS A 21 5.25 -15.29 32.86
CA HIS A 21 6.38 -14.43 32.53
C HIS A 21 7.68 -15.17 32.90
N MET A 22 8.21 -15.97 31.96
CA MET A 22 9.59 -16.44 32.06
C MET A 22 10.51 -15.24 31.84
N HIS A 23 11.02 -14.64 32.89
CA HIS A 23 12.19 -13.77 32.80
C HIS A 23 13.40 -14.64 32.39
N MET A 24 13.77 -14.57 31.13
CA MET A 24 14.97 -15.24 30.62
C MET A 24 16.20 -14.59 31.23
N LYS A 25 16.90 -15.31 32.10
CA LYS A 25 18.08 -14.79 32.83
C LYS A 25 19.39 -15.06 32.09
N THR A 26 19.41 -16.02 31.14
CA THR A 26 20.63 -16.39 30.41
C THR A 26 20.35 -16.61 28.91
N PRO A 27 21.38 -16.50 28.03
CA PRO A 27 21.24 -16.84 26.61
C PRO A 27 20.76 -18.29 26.36
N ALA A 28 21.15 -19.23 27.22
CA ALA A 28 20.73 -20.63 27.14
C ALA A 28 19.22 -20.82 27.44
N ASP A 29 18.66 -20.00 28.36
CA ASP A 29 17.23 -20.03 28.64
C ASP A 29 16.43 -19.51 27.42
N ALA A 30 16.96 -18.51 26.73
CA ALA A 30 16.35 -17.95 25.52
C ALA A 30 16.35 -18.95 24.35
N GLU A 31 17.42 -19.68 24.16
CA GLU A 31 17.54 -20.73 23.13
C GLU A 31 16.63 -21.92 23.44
N THR A 32 16.55 -22.34 24.68
CA THR A 32 15.66 -23.42 25.13
C THR A 32 14.18 -23.02 24.94
N ALA A 33 13.81 -21.79 25.28
CA ALA A 33 12.45 -21.28 25.05
C ALA A 33 12.11 -21.18 23.55
N MET A 34 13.06 -20.80 22.70
CA MET A 34 12.90 -20.79 21.25
C MET A 34 12.61 -22.20 20.71
N LEU A 35 13.36 -23.20 21.15
CA LEU A 35 13.15 -24.59 20.75
C LEU A 35 11.79 -25.15 21.22
N GLN A 36 11.33 -24.76 22.41
CA GLN A 36 10.04 -25.20 22.95
C GLN A 36 8.82 -24.52 22.33
N THR A 37 8.94 -23.24 21.95
CA THR A 37 7.82 -22.43 21.46
C THR A 37 7.74 -22.31 19.93
N GLY A 38 8.78 -22.76 19.20
CA GLY A 38 8.90 -22.60 17.75
C GLY A 38 9.11 -21.14 17.32
N ALA A 39 9.60 -20.27 18.21
CA ALA A 39 10.00 -18.91 17.84
C ALA A 39 11.19 -18.95 16.87
N LEU A 40 11.23 -18.01 15.92
CA LEU A 40 12.33 -17.92 14.93
C LEU A 40 13.54 -17.15 15.45
N ARG A 41 13.35 -16.37 16.50
CA ARG A 41 14.40 -15.52 17.10
C ARG A 41 14.34 -15.63 18.62
N ALA A 42 15.52 -15.71 19.24
CA ALA A 42 15.64 -15.67 20.70
C ALA A 42 15.25 -14.29 21.24
N GLY A 43 14.61 -14.25 22.39
CA GLY A 43 14.16 -13.04 23.08
C GLY A 43 12.95 -13.31 23.97
N ASP A 44 12.62 -12.33 24.84
CA ASP A 44 11.42 -12.43 25.68
C ASP A 44 10.13 -12.42 24.84
N ALA A 45 9.12 -13.14 25.33
CA ALA A 45 7.80 -13.14 24.71
C ALA A 45 7.23 -11.70 24.64
N LEU A 46 6.63 -11.35 23.50
CA LEU A 46 6.13 -10.02 23.27
C LEU A 46 4.91 -9.70 24.18
N VAL A 47 5.03 -8.62 24.92
CA VAL A 47 3.90 -8.00 25.63
C VAL A 47 3.36 -6.88 24.77
N TYR A 48 2.18 -7.04 24.17
CA TYR A 48 1.62 -6.11 23.17
C TYR A 48 1.39 -4.68 23.68
N PHE A 49 1.26 -4.48 24.99
CA PHE A 49 1.16 -3.15 25.61
C PHE A 49 2.49 -2.69 26.26
N SER A 50 3.60 -3.32 25.92
CA SER A 50 4.92 -2.85 26.36
C SER A 50 5.30 -1.55 25.68
N ARG A 51 6.22 -0.78 26.31
CA ARG A 51 6.76 0.46 25.72
C ARG A 51 7.40 0.23 24.36
N GLU A 52 8.06 -0.92 24.16
CA GLU A 52 8.69 -1.31 22.91
C GLU A 52 7.64 -1.48 21.78
N VAL A 53 6.57 -2.23 22.03
CA VAL A 53 5.50 -2.44 21.05
C VAL A 53 4.71 -1.16 20.79
N LEU A 54 4.42 -0.38 21.83
CA LEU A 54 3.71 0.91 21.66
C LEU A 54 4.54 1.91 20.86
N ALA A 55 5.87 1.94 21.04
CA ALA A 55 6.75 2.75 20.23
C ALA A 55 6.75 2.31 18.75
N LEU A 56 6.72 1.01 18.46
CA LEU A 56 6.55 0.50 17.11
C LEU A 56 5.17 0.88 16.53
N LEU A 57 4.10 0.71 17.29
CA LEU A 57 2.74 1.07 16.86
C LEU A 57 2.62 2.55 16.52
N SER A 58 3.27 3.44 17.28
CA SER A 58 3.27 4.88 17.00
C SER A 58 3.90 5.19 15.63
N GLN A 59 4.93 4.45 15.20
CA GLN A 59 5.50 4.57 13.85
C GLN A 59 4.44 4.25 12.79
N TYR A 60 3.70 3.13 12.97
CA TYR A 60 2.65 2.73 12.02
C TYR A 60 1.44 3.68 12.03
N VAL A 61 1.13 4.32 13.14
CA VAL A 61 0.14 5.42 13.18
C VAL A 61 0.61 6.59 12.34
N ALA A 62 1.85 7.07 12.49
CA ALA A 62 2.38 8.17 11.70
C ALA A 62 2.46 7.81 10.20
N ILE A 63 2.92 6.58 9.87
CA ILE A 63 2.93 6.05 8.50
C ILE A 63 1.51 6.03 7.92
N GLY A 64 0.52 5.59 8.69
CA GLY A 64 -0.89 5.55 8.27
C GLY A 64 -1.46 6.93 7.98
N LEU A 65 -1.12 7.94 8.79
CA LEU A 65 -1.50 9.33 8.53
C LEU A 65 -0.93 9.84 7.21
N MET A 66 0.34 9.58 6.91
CA MET A 66 0.97 9.98 5.64
C MET A 66 0.38 9.20 4.46
N LEU A 67 0.20 7.88 4.60
CA LEU A 67 -0.41 7.02 3.58
C LEU A 67 -1.85 7.43 3.25
N GLY A 68 -2.62 7.86 4.25
CA GLY A 68 -3.97 8.37 4.04
C GLY A 68 -4.00 9.80 3.48
N ALA A 69 -2.97 10.62 3.73
CA ALA A 69 -2.95 12.01 3.29
C ALA A 69 -2.56 12.15 1.81
N PHE A 70 -1.34 11.75 1.44
CA PHE A 70 -0.78 12.09 0.14
C PHE A 70 -1.61 11.64 -1.08
N PRO A 71 -2.10 10.38 -1.16
CA PRO A 71 -2.94 9.97 -2.29
C PRO A 71 -4.28 10.70 -2.35
N ASN A 72 -4.87 11.02 -1.20
CA ASN A 72 -6.18 11.67 -1.13
C ASN A 72 -6.11 13.20 -1.38
N LEU A 73 -4.92 13.82 -1.38
CA LEU A 73 -4.73 15.20 -1.82
C LEU A 73 -4.82 15.36 -3.34
N VAL A 74 -4.62 14.28 -4.12
CA VAL A 74 -4.50 14.36 -5.58
C VAL A 74 -5.74 14.99 -6.20
N TYR A 75 -6.91 14.57 -5.82
CA TYR A 75 -8.15 15.11 -6.39
C TYR A 75 -8.46 16.53 -5.93
N PRO A 76 -8.65 16.85 -4.63
CA PRO A 76 -9.08 18.18 -4.20
C PRO A 76 -8.03 19.26 -4.51
N VAL A 77 -6.75 18.95 -4.34
CA VAL A 77 -5.69 19.95 -4.48
C VAL A 77 -5.21 20.05 -5.91
N PHE A 78 -4.75 18.94 -6.51
CA PHE A 78 -4.08 19.03 -7.81
C PHE A 78 -5.07 19.05 -8.98
N THR A 79 -6.18 18.31 -8.89
CA THR A 79 -7.17 18.27 -9.97
C THR A 79 -8.13 19.43 -9.91
N ILE A 80 -8.59 19.83 -8.73
CA ILE A 80 -9.60 20.90 -8.60
C ILE A 80 -8.95 22.26 -8.35
N TYR A 81 -8.22 22.42 -7.25
CA TYR A 81 -7.66 23.72 -6.83
C TYR A 81 -6.64 24.27 -7.85
N PHE A 82 -5.66 23.44 -8.25
CA PHE A 82 -4.65 23.83 -9.23
C PHE A 82 -5.04 23.55 -10.69
N ARG A 83 -6.10 22.80 -10.95
CA ARG A 83 -6.61 22.47 -12.29
C ARG A 83 -5.55 21.85 -13.20
N MET A 84 -4.71 20.99 -12.66
CA MET A 84 -3.67 20.32 -13.43
C MET A 84 -4.28 19.35 -14.45
N SER A 85 -3.61 19.17 -15.58
CA SER A 85 -4.06 18.27 -16.64
C SER A 85 -4.18 16.82 -16.15
N GLY A 86 -5.01 16.01 -16.81
CA GLY A 86 -5.17 14.58 -16.43
C GLY A 86 -3.85 13.81 -16.44
N ALA A 87 -2.96 14.09 -17.41
CA ALA A 87 -1.64 13.47 -17.46
C ALA A 87 -0.75 13.90 -16.28
N GLN A 88 -0.74 15.17 -15.91
CA GLN A 88 -0.03 15.67 -14.73
C GLN A 88 -0.59 15.04 -13.44
N THR A 89 -1.91 14.94 -13.33
CA THR A 89 -2.57 14.28 -12.18
C THR A 89 -2.18 12.81 -12.06
N HIS A 90 -2.08 12.09 -13.18
CA HIS A 90 -1.54 10.71 -13.19
C HIS A 90 -0.08 10.67 -12.73
N GLY A 91 0.75 11.61 -13.20
CA GLY A 91 2.14 11.72 -12.74
C GLY A 91 2.26 11.98 -11.24
N ILE A 92 1.41 12.85 -10.70
CA ILE A 92 1.35 13.14 -9.26
C ILE A 92 0.91 11.90 -8.48
N THR A 93 -0.10 11.17 -8.97
CA THR A 93 -0.51 9.90 -8.36
C THR A 93 0.67 8.91 -8.31
N ALA A 94 1.47 8.84 -9.38
CA ALA A 94 2.68 8.02 -9.39
C ALA A 94 3.74 8.51 -8.40
N LEU A 95 3.88 9.82 -8.17
CA LEU A 95 4.76 10.36 -7.13
C LEU A 95 4.33 9.93 -5.72
N THR A 96 3.03 9.86 -5.44
CA THR A 96 2.55 9.43 -4.11
C THR A 96 2.87 7.96 -3.79
N VAL A 97 3.26 7.17 -4.78
CA VAL A 97 3.64 5.76 -4.62
C VAL A 97 5.10 5.45 -4.96
N ILE A 98 5.87 6.43 -5.42
CA ILE A 98 7.26 6.22 -5.87
C ILE A 98 8.15 5.67 -4.75
N GLY A 99 7.98 6.16 -3.52
CA GLY A 99 8.73 5.68 -2.36
C GLY A 99 8.55 4.18 -2.12
N TRP A 100 7.34 3.67 -2.34
CA TRP A 100 7.00 2.26 -2.18
C TRP A 100 7.69 1.35 -3.20
N ASN A 101 7.92 1.84 -4.41
CA ASN A 101 8.67 1.12 -5.44
C ASN A 101 10.18 1.11 -5.15
N LEU A 102 10.68 2.13 -4.43
CA LEU A 102 12.09 2.25 -4.04
C LEU A 102 12.45 1.51 -2.74
N LYS A 103 11.50 0.85 -2.08
CA LYS A 103 11.70 0.18 -0.77
C LYS A 103 12.92 -0.74 -0.73
N VAL A 104 13.19 -1.49 -1.79
CA VAL A 104 14.31 -2.43 -1.84
C VAL A 104 15.66 -1.72 -1.61
N PHE A 105 15.84 -0.51 -2.17
CA PHE A 105 17.07 0.26 -1.95
C PHE A 105 17.18 0.77 -0.52
N PHE A 106 16.08 1.21 0.07
CA PHE A 106 16.06 1.64 1.48
C PHE A 106 16.28 0.48 2.45
N GLY A 107 15.80 -0.73 2.11
CA GLY A 107 16.12 -1.96 2.84
C GLY A 107 17.62 -2.26 2.84
N ILE A 108 18.27 -2.18 1.68
CA ILE A 108 19.73 -2.34 1.56
C ILE A 108 20.46 -1.27 2.40
N LEU A 109 20.04 -0.01 2.28
CA LEU A 109 20.65 1.09 3.06
C LEU A 109 20.52 0.85 4.57
N SER A 110 19.32 0.51 5.03
CA SER A 110 19.07 0.26 6.45
C SER A 110 19.84 -0.94 6.98
N ASP A 111 20.00 -2.01 6.20
CA ASP A 111 20.70 -3.22 6.64
C ASP A 111 22.24 -3.06 6.59
N CYS A 112 22.78 -2.37 5.57
CA CYS A 112 24.23 -2.28 5.33
C CYS A 112 24.90 -1.13 6.05
N PHE A 113 24.23 0.01 6.21
CA PHE A 113 24.83 1.25 6.68
C PHE A 113 24.27 1.68 8.04
N PRO A 114 24.78 1.11 9.16
CA PRO A 114 24.41 1.57 10.49
C PRO A 114 24.97 2.99 10.70
N ILE A 115 24.09 3.91 11.09
CA ILE A 115 24.46 5.29 11.42
C ILE A 115 24.46 5.40 12.94
N LEU A 116 25.53 5.92 13.52
CA LEU A 116 25.76 5.99 14.97
C LEU A 116 25.64 4.61 15.67
N GLY A 117 25.96 3.53 14.95
CA GLY A 117 25.84 2.17 15.45
C GLY A 117 24.43 1.56 15.37
N TYR A 118 23.42 2.29 14.93
CA TYR A 118 22.03 1.81 14.83
C TYR A 118 21.63 1.56 13.37
N ARG A 119 21.05 0.40 13.10
CA ARG A 119 20.60 -0.02 11.76
C ARG A 119 19.18 0.45 11.44
N ARG A 120 18.29 0.54 12.43
CA ARG A 120 16.88 0.89 12.27
C ARG A 120 16.57 2.28 12.80
N LYS A 121 16.93 2.51 14.05
CA LYS A 121 16.63 3.73 14.78
C LYS A 121 17.09 4.99 14.05
N SER A 122 18.34 5.00 13.56
CA SER A 122 18.89 6.17 12.87
C SER A 122 18.18 6.46 11.54
N TRP A 123 17.84 5.43 10.76
CA TRP A 123 17.10 5.61 9.50
C TRP A 123 15.66 6.08 9.72
N MET A 124 14.98 5.62 10.79
CA MET A 124 13.68 6.17 11.19
C MET A 124 13.77 7.65 11.53
N VAL A 125 14.76 8.05 12.33
CA VAL A 125 14.99 9.46 12.72
C VAL A 125 15.25 10.31 11.48
N ILE A 126 16.11 9.87 10.57
CA ILE A 126 16.41 10.59 9.32
C ILE A 126 15.14 10.72 8.47
N GLY A 127 14.41 9.63 8.25
CA GLY A 127 13.20 9.64 7.45
C GLY A 127 12.15 10.60 8.00
N TRP A 128 11.86 10.55 9.30
CA TRP A 128 10.88 11.45 9.93
C TRP A 128 11.35 12.90 9.95
N THR A 129 12.63 13.15 10.19
CA THR A 129 13.18 14.52 10.18
C THR A 129 13.10 15.13 8.78
N CYS A 130 13.47 14.37 7.74
CA CYS A 130 13.37 14.83 6.37
C CYS A 130 11.90 15.05 5.95
N CYS A 131 10.99 14.14 6.31
CA CYS A 131 9.57 14.30 6.04
C CYS A 131 9.00 15.54 6.72
N CYS A 132 9.32 15.75 8.01
CA CYS A 132 8.91 16.92 8.76
C CYS A 132 9.44 18.22 8.13
N ALA A 133 10.72 18.24 7.71
CA ALA A 133 11.30 19.38 7.03
C ALA A 133 10.59 19.72 5.72
N CYS A 134 10.24 18.71 4.91
CA CYS A 134 9.46 18.90 3.69
C CYS A 134 8.06 19.48 3.98
N LEU A 135 7.40 18.99 5.02
CA LEU A 135 6.07 19.47 5.41
C LEU A 135 6.10 20.90 5.98
N ILE A 136 7.15 21.24 6.75
CA ILE A 136 7.37 22.59 7.23
C ILE A 136 7.68 23.55 6.05
N TYR A 137 8.47 23.10 5.08
CA TYR A 137 8.68 23.88 3.86
C TYR A 137 7.36 24.14 3.12
N LEU A 138 6.51 23.11 2.95
CA LEU A 138 5.19 23.26 2.34
C LEU A 138 4.25 24.17 3.16
N PHE A 139 4.40 24.21 4.48
CA PHE A 139 3.68 25.16 5.31
C PHE A 139 4.12 26.61 5.06
N THR A 140 5.41 26.87 4.88
CA THR A 140 5.93 28.20 4.59
C THR A 140 5.74 28.63 3.14
N TYR A 141 5.48 27.66 2.24
CA TYR A 141 5.24 27.94 0.82
C TYR A 141 3.80 28.40 0.59
N GLU A 142 3.62 29.58 0.03
CA GLU A 142 2.29 30.10 -0.29
C GLU A 142 1.75 29.42 -1.56
N PRO A 143 0.67 28.64 -1.47
CA PRO A 143 0.09 27.98 -2.63
C PRO A 143 -0.53 28.97 -3.63
N GLY A 144 -0.82 30.19 -3.18
CA GLY A 144 -1.50 31.20 -3.98
C GLY A 144 -3.00 30.93 -4.13
N GLU A 145 -3.64 31.69 -5.00
CA GLU A 145 -5.06 31.54 -5.28
C GLU A 145 -5.33 30.32 -6.19
N PRO A 146 -6.55 29.72 -6.11
CA PRO A 146 -6.94 28.61 -6.96
C PRO A 146 -6.91 29.02 -8.45
N TYR A 147 -6.92 28.03 -9.35
CA TYR A 147 -6.94 28.28 -10.79
C TYR A 147 -8.16 29.11 -11.23
N ILE A 148 -9.33 28.87 -10.63
CA ILE A 148 -10.54 29.67 -10.84
C ILE A 148 -10.72 30.56 -9.62
N VAL A 149 -10.43 31.85 -9.76
CA VAL A 149 -10.49 32.84 -8.68
C VAL A 149 -11.94 33.22 -8.36
N ASP A 150 -12.78 33.43 -9.37
CA ASP A 150 -14.19 33.76 -9.16
C ASP A 150 -15.05 32.48 -9.12
N ARG A 151 -15.55 32.14 -7.91
CA ARG A 151 -16.38 30.97 -7.63
C ARG A 151 -17.60 30.79 -8.53
N LYS A 152 -18.12 31.85 -9.13
CA LYS A 152 -19.22 31.73 -10.09
C LYS A 152 -18.88 30.86 -11.30
N TYR A 153 -17.61 30.86 -11.71
CA TYR A 153 -17.13 30.09 -12.86
C TYR A 153 -16.68 28.66 -12.54
N LEU A 154 -16.75 28.23 -11.28
CA LEU A 154 -16.52 26.82 -10.92
C LEU A 154 -17.53 25.88 -11.58
N ARG A 155 -18.76 26.36 -11.80
CA ARG A 155 -19.87 25.58 -12.38
C ARG A 155 -20.33 26.09 -13.76
N LEU A 156 -19.83 27.23 -14.20
CA LEU A 156 -20.17 27.80 -15.49
C LEU A 156 -19.06 27.58 -16.52
N PRO A 157 -19.39 27.36 -17.80
CA PRO A 157 -18.38 27.26 -18.85
C PRO A 157 -17.69 28.59 -19.06
N TYR A 158 -16.36 28.63 -18.88
CA TYR A 158 -15.52 29.82 -19.10
C TYR A 158 -14.89 29.85 -20.51
N SER A 159 -15.22 28.87 -21.37
CA SER A 159 -14.74 28.82 -22.75
C SER A 159 -15.13 30.02 -23.59
N ASN A 160 -16.28 30.63 -23.31
CA ASN A 160 -16.85 31.74 -24.05
C ASN A 160 -16.44 33.13 -23.56
N LEU A 161 -15.59 33.21 -22.53
CA LEU A 161 -15.09 34.47 -21.99
C LEU A 161 -14.06 35.10 -22.93
N THR A 162 -14.05 36.44 -22.98
CA THR A 162 -13.02 37.20 -23.68
C THR A 162 -11.65 37.04 -23.01
N ALA A 163 -10.55 37.36 -23.70
CA ALA A 163 -9.19 37.21 -23.16
C ALA A 163 -8.98 38.04 -21.87
N THR A 164 -9.57 39.24 -21.81
CA THR A 164 -9.52 40.12 -20.63
C THR A 164 -10.32 39.57 -19.44
N GLU A 165 -11.49 39.02 -19.69
CA GLU A 165 -12.29 38.35 -18.64
C GLU A 165 -11.63 37.07 -18.14
N LYS A 166 -11.02 36.27 -19.04
CA LYS A 166 -10.25 35.11 -18.65
C LYS A 166 -9.09 35.46 -17.72
N ALA A 167 -8.33 36.51 -18.03
CA ALA A 167 -7.22 36.99 -17.19
C ALA A 167 -7.66 37.47 -15.80
N ALA A 168 -8.93 37.92 -15.65
CA ALA A 168 -9.48 38.33 -14.37
C ALA A 168 -10.05 37.16 -13.55
N VAL A 169 -10.44 36.08 -14.19
CA VAL A 169 -11.12 34.90 -13.57
C VAL A 169 -10.17 33.73 -13.35
N LEU A 170 -9.15 33.59 -14.21
CA LEU A 170 -8.25 32.42 -14.21
C LEU A 170 -6.85 32.82 -13.74
N ASN A 171 -6.32 32.03 -12.79
CA ASN A 171 -4.92 32.12 -12.36
C ASN A 171 -4.09 31.08 -13.14
N GLU A 172 -3.52 31.49 -14.27
CA GLU A 172 -2.73 30.62 -15.14
C GLU A 172 -1.41 30.14 -14.49
N ALA A 173 -0.95 30.81 -13.41
CA ALA A 173 0.24 30.38 -12.65
C ALA A 173 -0.05 29.29 -11.61
N ALA A 174 -1.32 28.95 -11.35
CA ALA A 174 -1.69 27.95 -10.36
C ALA A 174 -1.14 26.53 -10.66
N PRO A 175 -1.17 26.02 -11.91
CA PRO A 175 -0.60 24.71 -12.22
C PRO A 175 0.91 24.59 -11.94
N ASP A 176 1.69 25.66 -12.20
CA ASP A 176 3.14 25.67 -11.94
C ASP A 176 3.44 25.61 -10.44
N ARG A 177 2.66 26.34 -9.62
CA ARG A 177 2.75 26.24 -8.15
C ARG A 177 2.32 24.87 -7.66
N GLY A 178 1.25 24.30 -8.22
CA GLY A 178 0.79 22.94 -7.96
C GLY A 178 1.87 21.91 -8.27
N PHE A 179 2.62 22.08 -9.36
CA PHE A 179 3.73 21.22 -9.72
C PHE A 179 4.87 21.25 -8.69
N ALA A 180 5.26 22.44 -8.20
CA ALA A 180 6.27 22.59 -7.17
C ALA A 180 5.85 21.90 -5.85
N ILE A 181 4.58 22.08 -5.44
CA ILE A 181 4.00 21.41 -4.27
C ILE A 181 4.00 19.88 -4.46
N ALA A 182 3.62 19.40 -5.65
CA ALA A 182 3.60 17.96 -5.96
C ALA A 182 4.98 17.32 -5.86
N LEU A 183 6.02 17.99 -6.39
CA LEU A 183 7.40 17.50 -6.27
C LEU A 183 7.84 17.40 -4.80
N MET A 184 7.55 18.42 -3.99
CA MET A 184 7.90 18.40 -2.57
C MET A 184 7.11 17.34 -1.80
N CYS A 185 5.83 17.11 -2.13
CA CYS A 185 5.07 15.97 -1.63
C CYS A 185 5.73 14.63 -1.99
N GLY A 186 6.24 14.49 -3.22
CA GLY A 186 6.98 13.31 -3.65
C GLY A 186 8.25 13.07 -2.81
N VAL A 187 9.01 14.12 -2.50
CA VAL A 187 10.18 14.03 -1.60
C VAL A 187 9.75 13.63 -0.18
N ALA A 188 8.67 14.21 0.34
CA ALA A 188 8.11 13.83 1.65
C ALA A 188 7.68 12.36 1.68
N VAL A 189 7.09 11.85 0.59
CA VAL A 189 6.71 10.43 0.44
C VAL A 189 7.96 9.55 0.48
N ILE A 190 9.01 9.88 -0.23
CA ILE A 190 10.28 9.14 -0.17
C ILE A 190 10.81 9.14 1.27
N ALA A 191 10.81 10.29 1.94
CA ALA A 191 11.34 10.44 3.29
C ALA A 191 10.59 9.58 4.31
N TYR A 192 9.24 9.61 4.36
CA TYR A 192 8.53 8.77 5.32
C TYR A 192 8.61 7.27 4.98
N VAL A 193 8.78 6.91 3.69
CA VAL A 193 8.97 5.51 3.31
C VAL A 193 10.34 4.98 3.75
N VAL A 194 11.37 5.83 3.84
CA VAL A 194 12.65 5.43 4.48
C VAL A 194 12.42 5.05 5.95
N ALA A 195 11.62 5.82 6.69
CA ALA A 195 11.26 5.47 8.07
C ALA A 195 10.39 4.20 8.14
N ASP A 196 9.44 4.05 7.22
CA ASP A 196 8.57 2.87 7.10
C ASP A 196 9.39 1.58 6.87
N VAL A 197 10.38 1.59 5.98
CA VAL A 197 11.24 0.42 5.73
C VAL A 197 12.04 0.02 6.97
N ALA A 198 12.56 0.98 7.70
CA ALA A 198 13.26 0.71 8.95
C ALA A 198 12.32 0.19 10.05
N ALA A 199 11.08 0.69 10.10
CA ALA A 199 10.03 0.20 11.00
C ALA A 199 9.55 -1.21 10.60
N ASP A 200 9.39 -1.49 9.30
CA ASP A 200 9.07 -2.82 8.78
C ASP A 200 10.13 -3.86 9.16
N ALA A 201 11.41 -3.51 9.07
CA ALA A 201 12.50 -4.38 9.48
C ALA A 201 12.49 -4.66 10.99
N LEU A 202 12.29 -3.63 11.82
CA LEU A 202 12.14 -3.77 13.27
C LEU A 202 10.90 -4.62 13.62
N PHE A 203 9.78 -4.39 12.94
CA PHE A 203 8.57 -5.19 13.09
C PHE A 203 8.85 -6.67 12.82
N VAL A 204 9.55 -7.02 11.73
CA VAL A 204 9.89 -8.41 11.40
C VAL A 204 10.77 -9.03 12.50
N GLU A 205 11.77 -8.29 12.99
CA GLU A 205 12.63 -8.72 14.10
C GLU A 205 11.83 -9.03 15.38
N MET A 206 10.82 -8.21 15.67
CA MET A 206 9.93 -8.42 16.82
C MET A 206 8.96 -9.57 16.59
N ALA A 207 8.35 -9.65 15.40
CA ALA A 207 7.40 -10.72 15.06
C ALA A 207 8.03 -12.11 15.08
N GLN A 208 9.33 -12.22 14.77
CA GLN A 208 10.07 -13.49 14.86
C GLN A 208 10.27 -13.99 16.30
N ARG A 209 10.10 -13.13 17.32
CA ARG A 209 10.10 -13.55 18.74
C ARG A 209 8.75 -14.16 19.19
N GLU A 210 7.69 -14.00 18.39
CA GLU A 210 6.40 -14.62 18.70
C GLU A 210 6.47 -16.15 18.58
N PRO A 211 5.87 -16.90 19.53
CA PRO A 211 5.65 -18.34 19.41
C PRO A 211 4.93 -18.70 18.10
N GLU A 212 5.21 -19.87 17.54
CA GLU A 212 4.65 -20.28 16.24
C GLU A 212 3.11 -20.22 16.20
N CYS A 213 2.44 -20.61 17.28
CA CYS A 213 0.97 -20.63 17.37
C CYS A 213 0.31 -19.24 17.29
N VAL A 214 1.01 -18.17 17.71
CA VAL A 214 0.49 -16.79 17.73
C VAL A 214 1.23 -15.87 16.75
N ARG A 215 2.28 -16.34 16.10
CA ARG A 215 3.08 -15.55 15.15
C ARG A 215 2.22 -15.04 14.00
N GLY A 216 2.15 -13.71 13.88
CA GLY A 216 1.30 -12.96 12.99
C GLY A 216 0.34 -12.02 13.72
N ARG A 217 0.22 -12.10 15.05
CA ARG A 217 -0.61 -11.18 15.84
C ARG A 217 -0.03 -9.78 15.87
N LEU A 218 1.27 -9.63 16.09
CA LEU A 218 1.93 -8.33 16.02
C LEU A 218 1.73 -7.71 14.64
N GLN A 219 1.83 -8.50 13.58
CA GLN A 219 1.61 -8.05 12.21
C GLN A 219 0.18 -7.51 11.99
N SER A 220 -0.81 -8.22 12.50
CA SER A 220 -2.18 -7.72 12.50
C SER A 220 -2.30 -6.39 13.22
N LEU A 221 -1.71 -6.28 14.41
CA LEU A 221 -1.80 -5.09 15.26
C LEU A 221 -1.19 -3.84 14.61
N VAL A 222 0.00 -3.95 14.00
CA VAL A 222 0.65 -2.83 13.31
C VAL A 222 -0.15 -2.38 12.09
N TYR A 223 -0.73 -3.29 11.33
CA TYR A 223 -1.59 -2.92 10.20
C TYR A 223 -2.92 -2.32 10.62
N ILE A 224 -3.55 -2.82 11.71
CA ILE A 224 -4.76 -2.19 12.28
C ILE A 224 -4.46 -0.73 12.65
N ALA A 225 -3.36 -0.47 13.37
CA ALA A 225 -2.96 0.88 13.77
C ALA A 225 -2.77 1.78 12.53
N ARG A 226 -2.12 1.26 11.48
CA ARG A 226 -1.90 1.95 10.21
C ARG A 226 -3.20 2.31 9.50
N TYR A 227 -4.13 1.35 9.34
CA TYR A 227 -5.39 1.61 8.63
C TYR A 227 -6.35 2.51 9.41
N ILE A 228 -6.39 2.41 10.75
CA ILE A 228 -7.14 3.37 11.57
C ILE A 228 -6.59 4.79 11.39
N ALA A 229 -5.27 4.95 11.39
CA ALA A 229 -4.64 6.25 11.15
C ALA A 229 -4.90 6.77 9.73
N THR A 230 -4.96 5.89 8.72
CA THR A 230 -5.37 6.25 7.35
C THR A 230 -6.78 6.82 7.33
N VAL A 231 -7.73 6.21 8.04
CA VAL A 231 -9.11 6.73 8.19
C VAL A 231 -9.12 8.11 8.83
N VAL A 232 -8.33 8.32 9.89
CA VAL A 232 -8.23 9.63 10.55
C VAL A 232 -7.74 10.70 9.56
N SER A 233 -6.71 10.40 8.78
CA SER A 233 -6.17 11.32 7.78
C SER A 233 -7.20 11.63 6.68
N GLN A 234 -7.91 10.63 6.17
CA GLN A 234 -8.98 10.83 5.19
C GLN A 234 -10.11 11.70 5.74
N ALA A 235 -10.48 11.50 7.00
CA ALA A 235 -11.49 12.33 7.67
C ALA A 235 -11.03 13.79 7.80
N ILE A 236 -9.75 14.02 8.14
CA ILE A 236 -9.18 15.37 8.21
C ILE A 236 -9.25 16.06 6.83
N ILE A 237 -8.88 15.36 5.74
CA ILE A 237 -8.98 15.91 4.39
C ILE A 237 -10.44 16.22 4.03
N GLY A 238 -11.34 15.27 4.26
CA GLY A 238 -12.76 15.44 3.96
C GLY A 238 -13.45 16.55 4.75
N LEU A 239 -12.95 16.88 5.93
CA LEU A 239 -13.47 17.98 6.75
C LEU A 239 -12.77 19.31 6.45
N CYS A 240 -11.45 19.30 6.26
CA CYS A 240 -10.66 20.53 6.16
C CYS A 240 -10.52 21.05 4.72
N LEU A 241 -10.54 20.18 3.70
CA LEU A 241 -10.36 20.52 2.29
C LEU A 241 -11.63 20.16 1.48
N ASN A 242 -12.79 20.68 1.90
CA ASN A 242 -14.09 20.37 1.29
C ASN A 242 -14.90 21.63 0.96
N SER A 243 -14.25 22.79 0.77
CA SER A 243 -14.92 23.97 0.23
C SER A 243 -15.12 23.86 -1.27
N GLU A 244 -15.87 24.82 -1.84
CA GLU A 244 -16.09 24.90 -3.29
C GLU A 244 -14.77 24.97 -4.08
N ASP A 245 -13.74 25.62 -3.55
CA ASP A 245 -12.41 25.74 -4.17
C ASP A 245 -11.69 24.39 -4.30
N PHE A 246 -12.03 23.43 -3.45
CA PHE A 246 -11.55 22.04 -3.48
C PHE A 246 -12.58 21.05 -4.07
N GLY A 247 -13.64 21.57 -4.70
CA GLY A 247 -14.70 20.76 -5.31
C GLY A 247 -15.72 20.18 -4.32
N GLY A 248 -15.73 20.67 -3.09
CA GLY A 248 -16.68 20.27 -2.04
C GLY A 248 -17.89 21.19 -1.95
N THR A 249 -18.56 21.14 -0.80
CA THR A 249 -19.82 21.87 -0.54
C THR A 249 -19.77 22.77 0.69
N PHE A 250 -18.66 22.78 1.41
CA PHE A 250 -18.54 23.57 2.65
C PHE A 250 -18.25 25.02 2.32
N THR A 251 -18.74 25.91 3.20
CA THR A 251 -18.49 27.35 3.08
C THR A 251 -17.11 27.76 3.59
N TRP A 252 -16.40 26.86 4.27
CA TRP A 252 -15.07 27.07 4.82
C TRP A 252 -14.10 25.98 4.39
N ALA A 253 -12.82 26.30 4.34
CA ALA A 253 -11.73 25.33 4.22
C ALA A 253 -10.54 25.80 5.06
N MET A 254 -9.74 24.85 5.50
CA MET A 254 -8.42 25.17 6.05
C MET A 254 -7.51 25.60 4.89
N PRO A 255 -6.71 26.68 5.04
CA PRO A 255 -5.69 26.99 4.05
C PRO A 255 -4.75 25.82 3.83
N LEU A 256 -4.40 25.55 2.57
CA LEU A 256 -3.63 24.35 2.20
C LEU A 256 -2.29 24.21 2.94
N ASN A 257 -1.61 25.33 3.17
CA ASN A 257 -0.36 25.35 3.91
C ASN A 257 -0.53 24.89 5.38
N TYR A 258 -1.62 25.28 6.06
CA TYR A 258 -1.90 24.81 7.43
C TYR A 258 -2.21 23.32 7.49
N PHE A 259 -2.78 22.76 6.43
CA PHE A 259 -2.95 21.30 6.34
C PHE A 259 -1.60 20.57 6.40
N PHE A 260 -0.58 21.08 5.72
CA PHE A 260 0.78 20.50 5.81
C PHE A 260 1.39 20.64 7.21
N LEU A 261 1.09 21.73 7.92
CA LEU A 261 1.49 21.88 9.32
C LEU A 261 0.84 20.81 10.21
N VAL A 262 -0.45 20.51 10.02
CA VAL A 262 -1.15 19.44 10.76
C VAL A 262 -0.46 18.10 10.54
N LEU A 263 -0.01 17.81 9.32
CA LEU A 263 0.74 16.58 9.02
C LEU A 263 2.18 16.61 9.56
N ALA A 264 2.79 17.77 9.71
CA ALA A 264 4.14 17.90 10.27
C ALA A 264 4.20 17.53 11.76
N VAL A 265 3.12 17.76 12.52
CA VAL A 265 3.06 17.47 13.96
C VAL A 265 3.36 16.00 14.28
N PRO A 266 2.65 15.00 13.72
CA PRO A 266 2.98 13.60 13.98
C PRO A 266 4.40 13.23 13.54
N CYS A 267 4.91 13.77 12.42
CA CYS A 267 6.29 13.53 12.00
C CYS A 267 7.31 14.06 13.02
N ALA A 268 7.09 15.27 13.53
CA ALA A 268 7.93 15.86 14.57
C ALA A 268 7.93 15.05 15.86
N LEU A 269 6.77 14.51 16.27
CA LEU A 269 6.63 13.67 17.46
C LEU A 269 7.33 12.31 17.30
N MET A 270 7.43 11.79 16.08
CA MET A 270 8.11 10.51 15.84
C MET A 270 9.61 10.58 16.08
N VAL A 271 10.26 11.73 15.92
CA VAL A 271 11.70 11.87 16.16
C VAL A 271 12.05 11.59 17.63
N PRO A 272 11.52 12.31 18.65
CA PRO A 272 11.80 11.99 20.04
C PRO A 272 11.27 10.61 20.45
N THR A 273 10.11 10.17 19.94
CA THR A 273 9.57 8.84 20.22
C THR A 273 10.54 7.75 19.79
N THR A 274 11.11 7.86 18.59
CA THR A 274 12.12 6.91 18.08
C THR A 274 13.38 6.94 18.93
N VAL A 275 13.87 8.12 19.30
CA VAL A 275 15.10 8.26 20.09
C VAL A 275 14.95 7.71 21.50
N LEU A 276 13.80 7.91 22.14
CA LEU A 276 13.60 7.58 23.56
C LEU A 276 13.07 6.15 23.78
N PHE A 277 12.20 5.65 22.90
CA PHE A 277 11.42 4.43 23.16
C PHE A 277 11.75 3.26 22.23
N ILE A 278 12.40 3.48 21.08
CA ILE A 278 12.87 2.37 20.26
C ILE A 278 14.19 1.85 20.83
N HIS A 279 14.17 0.60 21.27
CA HIS A 279 15.35 -0.08 21.78
C HIS A 279 16.02 -0.89 20.67
N GLU A 280 17.24 -0.55 20.34
CA GLU A 280 18.08 -1.28 19.40
C GLU A 280 19.48 -1.39 20.01
N VAL A 281 20.06 -2.61 19.98
CA VAL A 281 21.43 -2.83 20.48
C VAL A 281 22.42 -2.32 19.42
N PRO A 282 23.30 -1.38 19.78
CA PRO A 282 24.28 -0.84 18.84
C PRO A 282 25.19 -1.97 18.30
N LYS A 283 25.38 -2.03 16.99
CA LYS A 283 26.36 -2.90 16.34
C LYS A 283 27.60 -2.09 16.03
N VAL A 284 28.73 -2.48 16.63
CA VAL A 284 30.02 -1.76 16.52
C VAL A 284 30.65 -1.88 15.13
N ALA A 285 30.35 -2.93 14.38
CA ALA A 285 30.86 -3.14 13.03
C ALA A 285 29.72 -3.28 12.02
N GLY A 286 29.73 -2.47 10.97
CA GLY A 286 28.89 -2.67 9.79
C GLY A 286 29.33 -3.94 9.05
N VAL A 287 28.38 -4.61 8.43
CA VAL A 287 28.68 -5.71 7.50
C VAL A 287 29.30 -5.10 6.24
N HIS A 288 30.42 -5.64 5.76
CA HIS A 288 30.99 -5.20 4.48
C HIS A 288 29.95 -5.37 3.39
N PHE A 289 29.67 -4.31 2.62
CA PHE A 289 28.66 -4.29 1.56
C PHE A 289 28.77 -5.51 0.62
N GLY A 290 29.99 -5.89 0.21
CA GLY A 290 30.23 -7.05 -0.65
C GLY A 290 29.88 -8.40 0.02
N GLN A 291 30.04 -8.51 1.34
CA GLN A 291 29.61 -9.68 2.09
C GLN A 291 28.08 -9.73 2.17
N TYR A 292 27.45 -8.60 2.51
CA TYR A 292 25.99 -8.49 2.56
C TYR A 292 25.34 -8.83 1.22
N MET A 293 25.87 -8.32 0.11
CA MET A 293 25.35 -8.64 -1.23
C MET A 293 25.52 -10.11 -1.61
N ARG A 294 26.58 -10.78 -1.10
CA ARG A 294 26.72 -12.24 -1.26
C ARG A 294 25.68 -13.00 -0.45
N GLU A 295 25.44 -12.62 0.78
CA GLU A 295 24.40 -13.22 1.63
C GLU A 295 23.02 -13.00 1.04
N PHE A 296 22.71 -11.78 0.58
CA PHE A 296 21.48 -11.47 -0.16
C PHE A 296 21.33 -12.34 -1.42
N TRP A 297 22.40 -12.47 -2.22
CA TRP A 297 22.36 -13.33 -3.41
C TRP A 297 22.10 -14.80 -3.05
N GLN A 298 22.68 -15.30 -1.97
CA GLN A 298 22.41 -16.65 -1.47
C GLN A 298 20.95 -16.82 -1.00
N LEU A 299 20.40 -15.80 -0.34
CA LEU A 299 19.01 -15.78 0.09
C LEU A 299 18.05 -15.87 -1.09
N VAL A 300 18.26 -15.07 -2.14
CA VAL A 300 17.38 -15.05 -3.32
C VAL A 300 17.46 -16.34 -4.13
N GLN A 301 18.61 -17.04 -4.14
CA GLN A 301 18.75 -18.35 -4.78
C GLN A 301 17.92 -19.44 -4.09
N ASN A 302 17.56 -19.26 -2.82
CA ASN A 302 16.75 -20.24 -2.09
C ASN A 302 15.36 -20.37 -2.74
N ARG A 303 14.91 -21.62 -2.90
CA ARG A 303 13.65 -21.93 -3.56
C ARG A 303 12.45 -21.25 -2.90
N ALA A 304 12.42 -21.18 -1.59
CA ALA A 304 11.35 -20.49 -0.87
C ALA A 304 11.23 -19.01 -1.27
N MET A 305 12.37 -18.34 -1.48
CA MET A 305 12.42 -16.92 -1.81
C MET A 305 11.99 -16.64 -3.24
N TRP A 306 12.68 -17.19 -4.26
CA TRP A 306 12.34 -16.90 -5.65
C TRP A 306 10.94 -17.39 -6.03
N GLN A 307 10.50 -18.54 -5.48
CA GLN A 307 9.18 -19.09 -5.73
C GLN A 307 8.08 -18.14 -5.22
N TYR A 308 8.27 -17.57 -4.03
CA TYR A 308 7.35 -16.59 -3.47
C TYR A 308 7.40 -15.24 -4.19
N MET A 309 8.57 -14.79 -4.65
CA MET A 309 8.70 -13.58 -5.49
C MET A 309 7.89 -13.71 -6.79
N ILE A 310 8.03 -14.83 -7.50
CA ILE A 310 7.24 -15.11 -8.71
C ILE A 310 5.75 -15.11 -8.40
N PHE A 311 5.35 -15.79 -7.32
CA PHE A 311 3.96 -15.81 -6.88
C PHE A 311 3.43 -14.39 -6.65
N ARG A 312 4.13 -13.58 -5.87
CA ARG A 312 3.69 -12.21 -5.54
C ARG A 312 3.51 -11.35 -6.77
N PHE A 313 4.49 -11.36 -7.66
CA PHE A 313 4.42 -10.61 -8.89
C PHE A 313 3.28 -11.11 -9.80
N ALA A 314 3.26 -12.40 -10.12
CA ALA A 314 2.30 -12.97 -11.05
C ALA A 314 0.86 -12.87 -10.53
N PHE A 315 0.65 -13.16 -9.24
CA PHE A 315 -0.66 -13.05 -8.62
C PHE A 315 -1.20 -11.63 -8.68
N ASN A 316 -0.42 -10.64 -8.23
CA ASN A 316 -0.88 -9.24 -8.25
C ASN A 316 -1.02 -8.68 -9.68
N PHE A 317 -0.15 -9.10 -10.61
CA PHE A 317 -0.27 -8.69 -12.00
C PHE A 317 -1.59 -9.19 -12.62
N LEU A 318 -1.92 -10.45 -12.40
CA LEU A 318 -3.15 -11.05 -12.95
C LEU A 318 -4.41 -10.63 -12.20
N SER A 319 -4.35 -10.41 -10.89
CA SER A 319 -5.53 -10.09 -10.07
C SER A 319 -5.86 -8.60 -10.00
N SER A 320 -4.87 -7.72 -10.15
CA SER A 320 -5.06 -6.28 -9.94
C SER A 320 -4.29 -5.40 -10.93
N GLY A 321 -3.33 -5.97 -11.67
CA GLY A 321 -2.53 -5.22 -12.63
C GLY A 321 -3.26 -4.97 -13.94
N VAL A 322 -3.98 -5.96 -14.47
CA VAL A 322 -4.74 -5.83 -15.71
C VAL A 322 -6.08 -5.16 -15.42
N VAL A 323 -6.14 -3.84 -15.57
CA VAL A 323 -7.36 -3.05 -15.33
C VAL A 323 -7.92 -2.49 -16.63
N THR A 324 -9.25 -2.34 -16.70
CA THR A 324 -9.89 -1.69 -17.84
C THR A 324 -9.85 -0.16 -17.69
N THR A 325 -9.59 0.54 -18.80
CA THR A 325 -9.65 2.01 -18.85
C THR A 325 -11.07 2.56 -18.72
N ALA A 326 -12.08 1.71 -18.89
CA ALA A 326 -13.48 2.06 -18.71
C ALA A 326 -13.88 2.28 -17.23
N ALA A 327 -13.13 1.71 -16.27
CA ALA A 327 -13.51 1.68 -14.87
C ALA A 327 -13.86 3.06 -14.26
N PRO A 328 -13.03 4.13 -14.39
CA PRO A 328 -13.37 5.43 -13.83
C PRO A 328 -14.61 6.04 -14.51
N PHE A 329 -14.79 5.83 -15.82
CA PHE A 329 -15.93 6.37 -16.55
C PHE A 329 -17.24 5.65 -16.20
N LEU A 330 -17.19 4.32 -16.00
CA LEU A 330 -18.31 3.52 -15.51
C LEU A 330 -18.74 4.03 -14.12
N GLN A 331 -17.79 4.23 -13.22
CA GLN A 331 -18.05 4.71 -11.86
C GLN A 331 -18.73 6.09 -11.86
N TYR A 332 -18.22 7.05 -12.64
CA TYR A 332 -18.71 8.43 -12.60
C TYR A 332 -19.93 8.66 -13.50
N HIS A 333 -20.00 8.05 -14.69
CA HIS A 333 -21.09 8.32 -15.63
C HIS A 333 -22.26 7.36 -15.46
N TRP A 334 -22.01 6.05 -15.31
CA TRP A 334 -23.09 5.08 -15.20
C TRP A 334 -23.54 4.83 -13.77
N ALA A 335 -22.62 4.56 -12.84
CA ALA A 335 -22.98 4.41 -11.43
C ALA A 335 -23.30 5.74 -10.74
N LYS A 336 -22.95 6.89 -11.35
CA LYS A 336 -23.18 8.26 -10.85
C LYS A 336 -22.61 8.49 -9.46
N VAL A 337 -21.44 7.93 -9.19
CA VAL A 337 -20.78 8.04 -7.89
C VAL A 337 -20.32 9.48 -7.67
N SER A 338 -20.80 10.09 -6.59
CA SER A 338 -20.30 11.40 -6.14
C SER A 338 -19.00 11.22 -5.36
N ASN A 339 -18.12 12.21 -5.47
CA ASN A 339 -16.83 12.19 -4.77
C ASN A 339 -17.00 12.08 -3.24
N MET A 340 -17.95 12.82 -2.67
CA MET A 340 -18.25 12.81 -1.23
C MET A 340 -18.66 11.41 -0.75
N ASN A 341 -19.57 10.74 -1.48
CA ASN A 341 -19.99 9.39 -1.12
C ASN A 341 -18.86 8.38 -1.28
N SER A 342 -18.05 8.49 -2.33
CA SER A 342 -16.86 7.65 -2.50
C SER A 342 -15.91 7.75 -1.30
N GLN A 343 -15.62 8.96 -0.82
CA GLN A 343 -14.77 9.17 0.37
C GLN A 343 -15.39 8.60 1.64
N LEU A 344 -16.68 8.82 1.88
CA LEU A 344 -17.39 8.28 3.06
C LEU A 344 -17.37 6.74 3.06
N PHE A 345 -17.67 6.13 1.92
CA PHE A 345 -17.64 4.66 1.80
C PHE A 345 -16.23 4.11 1.93
N SER A 346 -15.20 4.82 1.43
CA SER A 346 -13.80 4.45 1.62
C SER A 346 -13.39 4.47 3.11
N ILE A 347 -13.83 5.48 3.88
CA ILE A 347 -13.60 5.54 5.34
C ILE A 347 -14.21 4.31 6.03
N VAL A 348 -15.48 4.02 5.75
CA VAL A 348 -16.16 2.84 6.33
C VAL A 348 -15.50 1.55 5.86
N GLY A 349 -15.14 1.45 4.59
CA GLY A 349 -14.43 0.32 4.01
C GLY A 349 -13.09 0.05 4.70
N ASN A 350 -12.30 1.09 4.98
CA ASN A 350 -11.04 0.95 5.71
C ASN A 350 -11.24 0.52 7.17
N LEU A 351 -12.33 0.91 7.82
CA LEU A 351 -12.69 0.41 9.15
C LEU A 351 -13.05 -1.08 9.11
N ILE A 352 -13.83 -1.51 8.09
CA ILE A 352 -14.15 -2.92 7.84
C ILE A 352 -12.86 -3.71 7.56
N PHE A 353 -11.95 -3.15 6.77
CA PHE A 353 -10.65 -3.76 6.49
C PHE A 353 -9.84 -3.94 7.79
N ALA A 354 -9.76 -2.92 8.65
CA ALA A 354 -9.08 -3.00 9.94
C ALA A 354 -9.71 -4.08 10.86
N ALA A 355 -11.04 -4.18 10.88
CA ALA A 355 -11.76 -5.23 11.63
C ALA A 355 -11.44 -6.64 11.08
N GLY A 356 -11.38 -6.78 9.75
CA GLY A 356 -10.99 -8.02 9.09
C GLY A 356 -9.54 -8.43 9.39
N LEU A 357 -8.62 -7.46 9.47
CA LEU A 357 -7.24 -7.71 9.93
C LEU A 357 -7.22 -8.23 11.38
N ALA A 358 -8.02 -7.64 12.28
CA ALA A 358 -8.12 -8.08 13.68
C ALA A 358 -8.64 -9.53 13.77
N TYR A 359 -9.69 -9.85 13.02
CA TYR A 359 -10.24 -11.20 12.96
C TYR A 359 -9.21 -12.21 12.42
N THR A 360 -8.57 -11.90 11.30
CA THR A 360 -7.58 -12.77 10.66
C THR A 360 -6.34 -12.95 11.54
N GLY A 361 -5.87 -11.90 12.22
CA GLY A 361 -4.72 -11.98 13.14
C GLY A 361 -4.97 -12.86 14.36
N THR A 362 -6.23 -13.00 14.79
CA THR A 362 -6.60 -13.83 15.95
C THR A 362 -6.96 -15.26 15.55
N ARG A 363 -7.61 -15.47 14.42
CA ARG A 363 -8.14 -16.77 13.98
C ARG A 363 -7.45 -17.34 12.75
N GLY A 364 -6.84 -16.50 11.93
CA GLY A 364 -6.31 -16.86 10.60
C GLY A 364 -4.89 -17.42 10.60
N THR A 365 -4.16 -17.39 11.70
CA THR A 365 -2.74 -17.80 11.75
C THR A 365 -2.51 -19.27 11.41
N ALA A 366 -3.52 -20.12 11.63
CA ALA A 366 -3.48 -21.56 11.36
C ALA A 366 -4.15 -21.96 10.03
N TRP A 367 -4.73 -21.03 9.28
CA TRP A 367 -5.44 -21.35 8.04
C TRP A 367 -4.49 -21.78 6.93
N ASN A 368 -5.00 -22.61 6.00
CA ASN A 368 -4.25 -22.94 4.79
C ASN A 368 -4.20 -21.72 3.86
N TRP A 369 -3.01 -21.16 3.68
CA TRP A 369 -2.81 -19.92 2.92
C TRP A 369 -3.28 -20.03 1.46
N ARG A 370 -3.05 -21.18 0.80
CA ARG A 370 -3.50 -21.39 -0.59
C ARG A 370 -5.00 -21.32 -0.72
N THR A 371 -5.71 -22.06 0.12
CA THR A 371 -7.18 -22.06 0.11
C THR A 371 -7.74 -20.68 0.39
N VAL A 372 -7.19 -19.99 1.39
CA VAL A 372 -7.63 -18.63 1.72
C VAL A 372 -7.44 -17.67 0.57
N ILE A 373 -6.26 -17.65 -0.07
CA ILE A 373 -5.98 -16.75 -1.20
C ILE A 373 -6.91 -17.04 -2.39
N VAL A 374 -7.17 -18.31 -2.72
CA VAL A 374 -8.11 -18.65 -3.81
C VAL A 374 -9.53 -18.21 -3.46
N VAL A 375 -10.02 -18.55 -2.27
CA VAL A 375 -11.40 -18.22 -1.86
C VAL A 375 -11.58 -16.70 -1.82
N THR A 376 -10.66 -15.98 -1.21
CA THR A 376 -10.76 -14.51 -1.13
C THR A 376 -10.66 -13.86 -2.51
N ASN A 377 -9.75 -14.31 -3.39
CA ASN A 377 -9.63 -13.77 -4.74
C ASN A 377 -10.91 -14.00 -5.56
N VAL A 378 -11.48 -15.21 -5.51
CA VAL A 378 -12.74 -15.51 -6.20
C VAL A 378 -13.88 -14.66 -5.63
N THR A 379 -13.98 -14.52 -4.31
CA THR A 379 -15.03 -13.73 -3.67
C THR A 379 -14.94 -12.25 -4.07
N ILE A 380 -13.74 -11.64 -4.04
CA ILE A 380 -13.52 -10.25 -4.48
C ILE A 380 -14.02 -10.08 -5.92
N ASN A 381 -13.54 -10.92 -6.84
CA ASN A 381 -13.88 -10.79 -8.26
C ASN A 381 -15.36 -11.06 -8.57
N VAL A 382 -16.02 -11.95 -7.83
CA VAL A 382 -17.47 -12.19 -7.98
C VAL A 382 -18.27 -10.97 -7.51
N VAL A 383 -17.91 -10.39 -6.36
CA VAL A 383 -18.60 -9.20 -5.83
C VAL A 383 -18.41 -8.01 -6.78
N ASP A 384 -17.16 -7.78 -7.23
CA ASP A 384 -16.84 -6.73 -8.20
C ASP A 384 -17.57 -6.94 -9.53
N ALA A 385 -17.64 -8.19 -10.03
CA ALA A 385 -18.36 -8.52 -11.25
C ALA A 385 -19.86 -8.21 -11.14
N VAL A 386 -20.48 -8.52 -10.01
CA VAL A 386 -21.90 -8.19 -9.76
C VAL A 386 -22.10 -6.68 -9.82
N ALA A 387 -21.25 -5.89 -9.14
CA ALA A 387 -21.34 -4.44 -9.15
C ALA A 387 -21.20 -3.87 -10.56
N ASN A 388 -20.18 -4.30 -11.29
CA ASN A 388 -19.86 -3.76 -12.61
C ASN A 388 -20.87 -4.21 -13.68
N PHE A 389 -21.22 -5.50 -13.76
CA PHE A 389 -22.19 -5.96 -14.78
C PHE A 389 -23.62 -5.44 -14.55
N CYS A 390 -24.08 -5.33 -13.29
CA CYS A 390 -25.36 -4.68 -13.00
C CYS A 390 -25.36 -3.21 -13.45
N THR A 391 -24.22 -2.51 -13.30
CA THR A 391 -24.09 -1.11 -13.76
C THR A 391 -23.99 -1.00 -15.28
N ILE A 392 -23.21 -1.88 -15.95
CA ILE A 392 -23.04 -1.90 -17.41
C ILE A 392 -24.39 -2.13 -18.11
N TYR A 393 -25.12 -3.16 -17.71
CA TYR A 393 -26.38 -3.55 -18.35
C TYR A 393 -27.60 -2.81 -17.82
N ASP A 394 -27.40 -1.76 -17.00
CA ASP A 394 -28.47 -0.90 -16.48
C ASP A 394 -29.52 -1.63 -15.64
N VAL A 395 -29.10 -2.68 -14.94
CA VAL A 395 -29.95 -3.40 -13.99
C VAL A 395 -30.09 -2.59 -12.70
N VAL A 396 -28.97 -2.09 -12.16
CA VAL A 396 -28.92 -1.20 -11.00
C VAL A 396 -27.81 -0.18 -11.21
N ARG A 397 -28.18 1.04 -11.61
CA ARG A 397 -27.26 2.18 -11.72
C ARG A 397 -27.44 3.12 -10.53
N ASN A 398 -26.97 2.68 -9.37
CA ASN A 398 -27.07 3.43 -8.12
C ASN A 398 -25.70 3.48 -7.43
N GLN A 399 -25.25 4.69 -7.08
CA GLN A 399 -23.98 4.89 -6.43
C GLN A 399 -23.84 4.13 -5.09
N TYR A 400 -24.91 4.02 -4.31
CA TYR A 400 -24.85 3.31 -3.03
C TYR A 400 -24.71 1.80 -3.21
N PHE A 401 -25.41 1.22 -4.19
CA PHE A 401 -25.25 -0.19 -4.55
C PHE A 401 -23.82 -0.47 -5.02
N PHE A 402 -23.31 0.35 -5.94
CA PHE A 402 -21.98 0.21 -6.49
C PHE A 402 -20.92 0.31 -5.38
N LEU A 403 -20.94 1.39 -4.57
CA LEU A 403 -19.98 1.61 -3.50
C LEU A 403 -20.10 0.58 -2.37
N ALA A 404 -21.31 0.11 -2.04
CA ALA A 404 -21.48 -0.92 -1.02
C ALA A 404 -20.77 -2.22 -1.40
N LEU A 405 -20.86 -2.65 -2.66
CA LEU A 405 -20.17 -3.85 -3.12
C LEU A 405 -18.67 -3.63 -3.23
N THR A 406 -18.22 -2.60 -3.95
CA THR A 406 -16.80 -2.38 -4.28
C THR A 406 -15.96 -1.83 -3.13
N GLN A 407 -16.56 -1.15 -2.15
CA GLN A 407 -15.82 -0.55 -1.04
C GLN A 407 -16.14 -1.12 0.35
N LEU A 408 -17.30 -1.76 0.55
CA LEU A 408 -17.60 -2.36 1.86
C LEU A 408 -17.45 -3.88 1.82
N VAL A 409 -18.16 -4.55 0.91
CA VAL A 409 -18.17 -6.03 0.87
C VAL A 409 -16.82 -6.59 0.46
N GLU A 410 -16.15 -6.00 -0.54
CA GLU A 410 -14.83 -6.43 -0.98
C GLU A 410 -13.73 -6.25 0.06
N ASN A 411 -13.87 -5.28 0.97
CA ASN A 411 -12.85 -5.06 2.00
C ASN A 411 -12.75 -6.21 3.01
N VAL A 412 -13.79 -7.02 3.18
CA VAL A 412 -13.76 -8.20 4.05
C VAL A 412 -12.76 -9.25 3.53
N PRO A 413 -12.94 -9.84 2.32
CA PRO A 413 -11.98 -10.81 1.79
C PRO A 413 -10.61 -10.18 1.48
N SER A 414 -10.55 -8.91 1.11
CA SER A 414 -9.29 -8.20 0.84
C SER A 414 -8.40 -8.08 2.06
N SER A 415 -8.96 -7.81 3.25
CA SER A 415 -8.21 -7.75 4.50
C SER A 415 -7.61 -9.11 4.87
N VAL A 416 -8.37 -10.18 4.68
CA VAL A 416 -7.91 -11.56 4.91
C VAL A 416 -6.78 -11.92 3.94
N GLN A 417 -6.96 -11.64 2.65
CA GLN A 417 -5.98 -11.88 1.61
C GLN A 417 -4.67 -11.12 1.87
N PHE A 418 -4.78 -9.84 2.24
CA PHE A 418 -3.64 -8.99 2.55
C PHE A 418 -2.80 -9.53 3.71
N LEU A 419 -3.45 -9.88 4.84
CA LEU A 419 -2.74 -10.32 6.03
C LEU A 419 -2.10 -11.71 5.84
N VAL A 420 -2.81 -12.65 5.22
CA VAL A 420 -2.28 -14.00 4.92
C VAL A 420 -1.07 -13.91 3.99
N ASN A 421 -1.13 -13.08 2.96
CA ASN A 421 0.03 -12.82 2.10
C ASN A 421 1.22 -12.23 2.87
N SER A 422 0.96 -11.45 3.90
CA SER A 422 2.01 -10.82 4.70
C SER A 422 2.68 -11.80 5.67
N PHE A 423 1.98 -12.82 6.17
CA PHE A 423 2.56 -13.81 7.09
C PHE A 423 3.78 -14.52 6.52
N VAL A 424 3.77 -14.79 5.21
CA VAL A 424 4.88 -15.49 4.54
C VAL A 424 6.18 -14.69 4.62
N ILE A 425 6.11 -13.36 4.62
CA ILE A 425 7.30 -12.49 4.63
C ILE A 425 8.10 -12.66 5.92
N VAL A 426 7.41 -12.74 7.07
CA VAL A 426 8.04 -12.93 8.39
C VAL A 426 8.75 -14.30 8.47
N GLU A 427 8.16 -15.34 7.87
CA GLU A 427 8.74 -16.68 7.85
C GLU A 427 9.93 -16.79 6.87
N LEU A 428 9.98 -15.98 5.83
CA LEU A 428 11.06 -15.97 4.85
C LEU A 428 12.27 -15.17 5.32
N ALA A 429 12.09 -14.13 6.11
CA ALA A 429 13.18 -13.27 6.56
C ALA A 429 14.20 -14.03 7.42
N GLU A 430 15.49 -13.76 7.19
CA GLU A 430 16.62 -14.32 7.94
C GLU A 430 17.24 -13.24 8.83
N ILE A 431 17.89 -13.69 9.91
CA ILE A 431 18.55 -12.80 10.88
C ILE A 431 19.65 -11.99 10.17
N GLY A 432 19.51 -10.68 10.19
CA GLY A 432 20.44 -9.74 9.56
C GLY A 432 19.98 -9.20 8.21
N ASN A 433 19.04 -9.86 7.52
CA ASN A 433 18.52 -9.51 6.20
C ASN A 433 17.02 -9.16 6.24
N GLU A 434 16.47 -8.80 7.42
CA GLU A 434 15.04 -8.57 7.60
C GLU A 434 14.54 -7.39 6.74
N GLY A 435 15.30 -6.30 6.70
CA GLY A 435 14.93 -5.10 5.97
C GLY A 435 14.86 -5.33 4.47
N ILE A 436 15.91 -5.92 3.86
CA ILE A 436 15.92 -6.20 2.43
C ILE A 436 14.88 -7.25 2.04
N THR A 437 14.68 -8.30 2.86
CA THR A 437 13.69 -9.33 2.58
C THR A 437 12.28 -8.74 2.53
N TYR A 438 11.91 -7.98 3.54
CA TYR A 438 10.61 -7.33 3.59
C TYR A 438 10.44 -6.32 2.45
N ALA A 439 11.44 -5.48 2.24
CA ALA A 439 11.41 -4.46 1.19
C ALA A 439 11.33 -5.07 -0.22
N LEU A 440 12.11 -6.13 -0.50
CA LEU A 440 12.07 -6.82 -1.79
C LEU A 440 10.69 -7.44 -2.06
N LEU A 441 10.15 -8.18 -1.09
CA LEU A 441 8.85 -8.84 -1.25
C LEU A 441 7.70 -7.84 -1.32
N SER A 442 7.79 -6.71 -0.61
CA SER A 442 6.86 -5.58 -0.75
C SER A 442 6.96 -4.92 -2.12
N THR A 443 8.18 -4.73 -2.65
CA THR A 443 8.39 -4.20 -4.00
C THR A 443 7.79 -5.14 -5.06
N MET A 444 7.97 -6.46 -4.93
CA MET A 444 7.33 -7.45 -5.83
C MET A 444 5.81 -7.37 -5.83
N ASN A 445 5.22 -6.97 -4.71
CA ASN A 445 3.78 -6.72 -4.62
C ASN A 445 3.34 -5.44 -5.36
N ASN A 446 4.14 -4.38 -5.30
CA ASN A 446 3.76 -3.05 -5.79
C ASN A 446 4.08 -2.85 -7.28
N LEU A 447 5.12 -3.50 -7.82
CA LEU A 447 5.51 -3.38 -9.22
C LEU A 447 4.38 -3.63 -10.22
N PRO A 448 3.52 -4.67 -10.07
CA PRO A 448 2.41 -4.92 -10.97
C PRO A 448 1.42 -3.77 -11.08
N VAL A 449 1.18 -3.04 -9.99
CA VAL A 449 0.26 -1.88 -9.97
C VAL A 449 0.79 -0.75 -10.87
N ALA A 450 2.10 -0.58 -10.96
CA ALA A 450 2.70 0.43 -11.82
C ALA A 450 2.81 0.00 -13.29
N PHE A 451 3.00 -1.30 -13.54
CA PHE A 451 3.15 -1.86 -14.89
C PHE A 451 1.82 -2.24 -15.54
N GLY A 452 0.87 -2.67 -14.74
CA GLY A 452 -0.44 -3.20 -15.19
C GLY A 452 -1.25 -2.24 -16.04
N PRO A 453 -1.38 -0.94 -15.72
CA PRO A 453 -2.12 0.04 -16.51
C PRO A 453 -1.65 0.14 -17.96
N LEU A 454 -0.35 -0.09 -18.25
CA LEU A 454 0.15 -0.14 -19.61
C LEU A 454 -0.53 -1.27 -20.41
N ILE A 455 -0.59 -2.47 -19.83
CA ILE A 455 -1.24 -3.63 -20.47
C ILE A 455 -2.75 -3.37 -20.59
N GLY A 456 -3.36 -2.82 -19.54
CA GLY A 456 -4.76 -2.41 -19.56
C GLY A 456 -5.07 -1.42 -20.69
N ASN A 457 -4.21 -0.42 -20.91
CA ASN A 457 -4.34 0.54 -22.01
C ASN A 457 -4.21 -0.14 -23.38
N ILE A 458 -3.22 -1.02 -23.56
CA ILE A 458 -3.03 -1.77 -24.82
C ILE A 458 -4.26 -2.63 -25.13
N VAL A 459 -4.76 -3.35 -24.15
CA VAL A 459 -5.97 -4.18 -24.30
C VAL A 459 -7.19 -3.30 -24.58
N SER A 460 -7.43 -2.27 -23.78
CA SER A 460 -8.59 -1.38 -23.90
C SER A 460 -8.59 -0.59 -25.21
N SER A 461 -7.44 -0.29 -25.81
CA SER A 461 -7.34 0.41 -27.09
C SER A 461 -7.97 -0.36 -28.27
N GLN A 462 -8.18 -1.67 -28.14
CA GLN A 462 -8.86 -2.50 -29.13
C GLN A 462 -10.38 -2.40 -29.05
N PHE A 463 -10.92 -1.74 -28.05
CA PHE A 463 -12.34 -1.61 -27.77
C PHE A 463 -12.78 -0.15 -27.77
N ARG A 464 -14.05 0.11 -28.05
CA ARG A 464 -14.64 1.44 -27.95
C ARG A 464 -15.08 1.72 -26.51
N VAL A 465 -14.16 2.16 -25.68
CA VAL A 465 -14.37 2.38 -24.25
C VAL A 465 -13.83 3.74 -23.79
N THR A 466 -13.78 4.70 -24.72
CA THR A 466 -13.40 6.08 -24.39
C THR A 466 -14.53 6.77 -23.60
N GLN A 467 -14.21 7.87 -22.92
CA GLN A 467 -15.21 8.65 -22.21
C GLN A 467 -16.39 9.05 -23.09
N ASN A 468 -16.13 9.48 -24.32
CA ASN A 468 -17.18 9.87 -25.27
C ASN A 468 -18.07 8.68 -25.65
N ASP A 469 -17.48 7.49 -25.86
CA ASP A 469 -18.26 6.29 -26.16
C ASP A 469 -19.19 5.93 -24.98
N ILE A 470 -18.68 5.97 -23.75
CA ILE A 470 -19.44 5.64 -22.54
C ILE A 470 -20.60 6.60 -22.30
N ILE A 471 -20.43 7.89 -22.61
CA ILE A 471 -21.51 8.88 -22.54
C ILE A 471 -22.64 8.55 -23.52
N THR A 472 -22.36 7.96 -24.69
CA THR A 472 -23.40 7.57 -25.66
C THR A 472 -24.31 6.45 -25.19
N ASP A 473 -23.84 5.62 -24.25
CA ASP A 473 -24.55 4.54 -23.56
C ASP A 473 -25.34 3.59 -24.48
N THR A 474 -24.83 3.29 -25.67
CA THR A 474 -25.44 2.36 -26.59
C THR A 474 -25.23 0.90 -26.17
N ALA A 475 -26.13 -0.01 -26.58
CA ALA A 475 -25.96 -1.45 -26.30
C ALA A 475 -24.64 -2.01 -26.84
N PHE A 476 -24.12 -1.46 -27.97
CA PHE A 476 -22.83 -1.82 -28.51
C PHE A 476 -21.71 -1.43 -27.55
N VAL A 477 -21.71 -0.20 -27.03
CA VAL A 477 -20.69 0.28 -26.09
C VAL A 477 -20.75 -0.49 -24.78
N ARG A 478 -21.94 -0.79 -24.25
CA ARG A 478 -22.10 -1.64 -23.05
C ARG A 478 -21.42 -3.00 -23.24
N ASN A 479 -21.59 -3.64 -24.38
CA ASN A 479 -20.93 -4.91 -24.69
C ASN A 479 -19.40 -4.75 -24.81
N GLN A 480 -18.90 -3.66 -25.42
CA GLN A 480 -17.45 -3.40 -25.50
C GLN A 480 -16.83 -3.24 -24.09
N VAL A 481 -17.49 -2.51 -23.21
CA VAL A 481 -17.07 -2.37 -21.80
C VAL A 481 -17.14 -3.73 -21.08
N ALA A 482 -18.21 -4.50 -21.28
CA ALA A 482 -18.36 -5.83 -20.68
C ALA A 482 -17.23 -6.79 -21.13
N TYR A 483 -16.79 -6.73 -22.39
CA TYR A 483 -15.67 -7.55 -22.87
C TYR A 483 -14.34 -7.17 -22.16
N THR A 484 -14.06 -5.89 -21.93
CA THR A 484 -12.86 -5.49 -21.18
C THR A 484 -12.90 -5.99 -19.74
N TYR A 485 -14.04 -5.94 -19.07
CA TYR A 485 -14.22 -6.55 -17.74
C TYR A 485 -14.12 -8.08 -17.77
N GLY A 486 -14.64 -8.71 -18.83
CA GLY A 486 -14.48 -10.16 -19.03
C GLY A 486 -13.02 -10.59 -19.12
N ILE A 487 -12.18 -9.82 -19.83
CA ILE A 487 -10.73 -10.05 -19.89
C ILE A 487 -10.09 -9.87 -18.52
N TYR A 488 -10.45 -8.81 -17.78
CA TYR A 488 -9.98 -8.59 -16.41
C TYR A 488 -10.33 -9.77 -15.50
N TYR A 489 -11.58 -10.22 -15.43
CA TYR A 489 -11.97 -11.33 -14.57
C TYR A 489 -11.36 -12.66 -15.01
N PHE A 490 -11.14 -12.86 -16.30
CA PHE A 490 -10.41 -14.02 -16.79
C PHE A 490 -8.94 -14.01 -16.31
N ALA A 491 -8.26 -12.87 -16.37
CA ALA A 491 -6.93 -12.73 -15.83
C ALA A 491 -6.90 -12.99 -14.31
N ALA A 492 -7.87 -12.42 -13.56
CA ALA A 492 -8.00 -12.62 -12.13
C ALA A 492 -8.29 -14.09 -11.75
N PHE A 493 -9.03 -14.81 -12.61
CA PHE A 493 -9.21 -16.26 -12.47
C PHE A 493 -7.89 -17.01 -12.70
N LEU A 494 -7.12 -16.64 -13.72
CA LEU A 494 -5.79 -17.22 -13.96
C LEU A 494 -4.82 -16.99 -12.78
N ALA A 495 -4.98 -15.90 -12.02
CA ALA A 495 -4.19 -15.67 -10.81
C ALA A 495 -4.32 -16.81 -9.79
N CYS A 496 -5.48 -17.46 -9.71
CA CYS A 496 -5.70 -18.60 -8.81
C CYS A 496 -4.71 -19.77 -9.06
N PHE A 497 -4.29 -19.98 -10.30
CA PHE A 497 -3.31 -21.03 -10.62
C PHE A 497 -1.90 -20.70 -10.10
N THR A 498 -1.56 -19.43 -9.99
CA THR A 498 -0.26 -19.01 -9.43
C THR A 498 -0.12 -19.37 -7.96
N VAL A 499 -1.24 -19.57 -7.26
CA VAL A 499 -1.27 -19.95 -5.82
C VAL A 499 -0.59 -21.29 -5.56
N TYR A 500 -0.39 -22.12 -6.59
CA TYR A 500 0.43 -23.33 -6.46
C TYR A 500 1.88 -23.02 -6.00
N LEU A 501 2.40 -21.85 -6.38
CA LEU A 501 3.72 -21.39 -5.97
C LEU A 501 3.76 -20.89 -4.51
N LEU A 502 2.63 -20.55 -3.91
CA LEU A 502 2.54 -20.13 -2.50
C LEU A 502 2.73 -21.33 -1.58
N PRO A 503 3.55 -21.26 -0.53
CA PRO A 503 3.55 -22.27 0.53
C PRO A 503 2.17 -22.36 1.20
N SER A 504 1.75 -23.57 1.57
CA SER A 504 0.42 -23.76 2.18
C SER A 504 0.36 -23.27 3.63
N GLN A 505 1.49 -23.31 4.36
CA GLN A 505 1.61 -22.90 5.76
C GLN A 505 3.10 -22.79 6.16
N LYS A 506 3.39 -22.27 7.37
CA LYS A 506 4.72 -22.06 7.97
C LYS A 506 5.64 -23.28 7.82
N ASN A 507 5.15 -24.48 8.13
CA ASN A 507 5.91 -25.71 7.99
C ASN A 507 6.41 -25.97 6.56
N GLN A 508 5.65 -25.59 5.55
CA GLN A 508 6.08 -25.72 4.17
C GLN A 508 7.13 -24.68 3.79
N VAL A 509 7.05 -23.46 4.34
CA VAL A 509 8.12 -22.45 4.18
C VAL A 509 9.43 -23.00 4.72
N TYR A 510 9.41 -23.54 5.94
CA TYR A 510 10.59 -24.17 6.55
C TYR A 510 11.17 -25.28 5.67
N ARG A 511 10.33 -26.20 5.20
CA ARG A 511 10.76 -27.29 4.30
C ARG A 511 11.38 -26.76 3.01
N LEU A 512 10.81 -25.73 2.41
CA LEU A 512 11.35 -25.12 1.19
C LEU A 512 12.69 -24.41 1.46
N LYS A 513 12.86 -23.76 2.63
CA LYS A 513 14.13 -23.14 3.02
C LYS A 513 15.24 -24.18 3.20
N VAL A 514 14.96 -25.30 3.84
CA VAL A 514 15.97 -26.31 4.21
C VAL A 514 16.23 -27.29 3.06
N TYR A 515 15.17 -27.79 2.42
CA TYR A 515 15.26 -28.88 1.44
C TYR A 515 14.98 -28.44 -0.01
N GLY A 516 14.58 -27.19 -0.22
CA GLY A 516 14.17 -26.71 -1.55
C GLY A 516 15.31 -26.51 -2.55
N GLY A 517 16.55 -26.47 -2.07
CA GLY A 517 17.74 -26.26 -2.88
C GLY A 517 17.91 -24.81 -3.35
N LYS A 518 19.00 -24.55 -4.08
CA LYS A 518 19.35 -23.25 -4.64
C LYS A 518 19.30 -23.30 -6.17
N GLN A 519 18.72 -22.26 -6.80
CA GLN A 519 18.62 -22.17 -8.26
C GLN A 519 19.08 -20.77 -8.72
N PRO A 520 20.37 -20.58 -9.02
CA PRO A 520 20.94 -19.28 -9.33
C PRO A 520 20.37 -18.68 -10.62
N LEU A 521 20.09 -19.51 -11.64
CA LEU A 521 19.55 -19.03 -12.92
C LEU A 521 18.15 -18.42 -12.75
N VAL A 522 17.24 -19.13 -12.04
CA VAL A 522 15.89 -18.64 -11.79
C VAL A 522 15.92 -17.37 -10.95
N ALA A 523 16.74 -17.33 -9.91
CA ALA A 523 16.93 -16.15 -9.06
C ALA A 523 17.41 -14.94 -9.88
N ALA A 524 18.41 -15.14 -10.77
CA ALA A 524 18.91 -14.08 -11.65
C ALA A 524 17.81 -13.54 -12.57
N VAL A 525 17.07 -14.43 -13.25
CA VAL A 525 15.99 -14.03 -14.17
C VAL A 525 14.93 -13.23 -13.42
N VAL A 526 14.49 -13.70 -12.25
CA VAL A 526 13.47 -13.00 -11.44
C VAL A 526 13.96 -11.61 -11.02
N LEU A 527 15.19 -11.48 -10.52
CA LEU A 527 15.76 -10.18 -10.14
C LEU A 527 15.90 -9.23 -11.32
N ILE A 528 16.42 -9.71 -12.46
CA ILE A 528 16.62 -8.88 -13.66
C ILE A 528 15.26 -8.37 -14.16
N LEU A 529 14.26 -9.24 -14.30
CA LEU A 529 12.93 -8.84 -14.75
C LEU A 529 12.29 -7.83 -13.76
N SER A 530 12.42 -8.08 -12.46
CA SER A 530 11.92 -7.15 -11.45
C SER A 530 12.59 -5.79 -11.52
N PHE A 531 13.90 -5.75 -11.75
CA PHE A 531 14.66 -4.52 -11.89
C PHE A 531 14.29 -3.76 -13.17
N LEU A 532 14.07 -4.45 -14.28
CA LEU A 532 13.58 -3.83 -15.52
C LEU A 532 12.18 -3.24 -15.36
N CYS A 533 11.26 -3.96 -14.69
CA CYS A 533 9.94 -3.42 -14.35
C CYS A 533 10.03 -2.19 -13.43
N LEU A 534 10.97 -2.19 -12.48
CA LEU A 534 11.19 -1.05 -11.59
C LEU A 534 11.71 0.17 -12.34
N ILE A 535 12.72 0.01 -13.21
CA ILE A 535 13.24 1.09 -14.07
C ILE A 535 12.11 1.64 -14.92
N TYR A 536 11.33 0.77 -15.56
CA TYR A 536 10.19 1.17 -16.36
C TYR A 536 9.19 2.00 -15.55
N SER A 537 8.79 1.51 -14.36
CA SER A 537 7.83 2.19 -13.48
C SER A 537 8.30 3.59 -13.08
N ILE A 538 9.55 3.74 -12.68
CA ILE A 538 10.14 5.04 -12.31
C ILE A 538 10.21 5.96 -13.52
N THR A 539 10.68 5.46 -14.66
CA THR A 539 10.80 6.23 -15.89
C THR A 539 9.44 6.72 -16.39
N ALA A 540 8.43 5.84 -16.40
CA ALA A 540 7.07 6.18 -16.79
C ALA A 540 6.47 7.26 -15.87
N ALA A 541 6.64 7.10 -14.55
CA ALA A 541 6.19 8.08 -13.56
C ALA A 541 6.85 9.46 -13.77
N LEU A 542 8.16 9.51 -13.97
CA LEU A 542 8.87 10.76 -14.21
C LEU A 542 8.45 11.42 -15.53
N LEU A 543 8.37 10.66 -16.61
CA LEU A 543 7.97 11.18 -17.93
C LEU A 543 6.53 11.72 -17.95
N SER A 544 5.63 11.15 -17.16
CA SER A 544 4.23 11.61 -17.08
C SER A 544 4.06 12.96 -16.39
N LEU A 545 5.04 13.38 -15.58
CA LEU A 545 5.00 14.65 -14.85
C LEU A 545 5.25 15.88 -15.75
N PHE A 546 6.11 15.74 -16.76
CA PHE A 546 6.53 16.87 -17.55
C PHE A 546 5.63 17.07 -18.78
N PRO A 547 5.13 18.30 -19.05
CA PRO A 547 4.23 18.60 -20.17
C PRO A 547 4.78 18.16 -21.54
N GLY A 548 6.11 18.22 -21.74
CA GLY A 548 6.76 17.86 -22.99
C GLY A 548 6.85 16.34 -23.26
N THR A 549 6.72 15.50 -22.22
CA THR A 549 6.90 14.03 -22.34
C THR A 549 5.65 13.23 -21.96
N GLN A 550 4.66 13.86 -21.34
CA GLN A 550 3.40 13.22 -20.93
C GLN A 550 2.59 12.59 -22.07
N CYS A 551 2.80 13.05 -23.33
CA CYS A 551 2.14 12.48 -24.50
C CYS A 551 2.75 11.16 -24.96
N LEU A 552 3.96 10.79 -24.50
CA LEU A 552 4.63 9.57 -24.91
C LEU A 552 3.84 8.33 -24.41
N VAL A 553 3.79 7.30 -25.27
CA VAL A 553 3.11 6.04 -24.91
C VAL A 553 3.73 5.39 -23.67
N ILE A 554 5.04 5.50 -23.48
CA ILE A 554 5.74 4.99 -22.29
C ILE A 554 5.30 5.72 -21.01
N ALA A 555 4.85 6.96 -21.12
CA ALA A 555 4.31 7.74 -20.00
C ALA A 555 2.79 7.53 -19.78
N GLY A 556 2.16 6.63 -20.54
CA GLY A 556 0.72 6.40 -20.53
C GLY A 556 -0.08 7.36 -21.42
N GLY A 557 0.59 8.18 -22.25
CA GLY A 557 -0.05 9.06 -23.22
C GLY A 557 -0.49 8.33 -24.49
N ALA A 558 -1.31 8.99 -25.31
CA ALA A 558 -1.82 8.46 -26.57
C ALA A 558 -0.83 8.57 -27.76
N GLY A 559 0.39 9.04 -27.51
CA GLY A 559 1.39 9.39 -28.54
C GLY A 559 1.43 10.91 -28.79
N CYS A 560 2.65 11.42 -28.99
CA CYS A 560 2.82 12.84 -29.32
C CYS A 560 2.50 13.04 -30.81
N SER A 561 1.30 13.54 -31.13
CA SER A 561 1.03 14.04 -32.46
C SER A 561 1.98 15.22 -32.72
N LYS A 562 2.74 15.15 -33.81
CA LYS A 562 3.44 16.35 -34.31
C LYS A 562 2.35 17.40 -34.51
N LYS A 563 2.39 18.51 -33.73
CA LYS A 563 1.59 19.69 -34.10
C LYS A 563 1.94 20.03 -35.54
N PRO A 564 0.93 20.22 -36.41
CA PRO A 564 1.19 20.64 -37.78
C PRO A 564 1.91 21.99 -37.83
#